data_a069c3fc0906be2626c1283c59c61079
#
_entry.id   a069c3fc0906be2626c1283c59c61079
#
_cell.length_a   1.000
_cell.length_b   1.000
_cell.length_c   1.000
_cell.angle_alpha   90.00
_cell.angle_beta   90.00
_cell.angle_gamma   90.00
#
_symmetry.space_group_name_H-M   'P 1'
#
loop_
_entity.id
_entity.type
_entity.pdbx_description
1 polymer ?
#
loop_
_entity_poly.entity_id
_entity_poly.type
_entity_poly.pdbx_seq_one_letter_code
_entity_poly.pdbx_strand_id
1 'polypeptide(L)'
;MADPPSQEVLLLGDPVEHSLSAVFQNAAFSAAGLDLRYVARRVPAAELAEVVRTIRRDGAVVGANVTVPHKLAVTEHLDRLAGSALSLKAVNTIARERGRLVGYNTDRAGFARSLLEAGVDQPARALILGAGGAARAVAAELGDRAAEVIVASRSVAAADDVCRLLRPRQGRAVAFDQVIVKTVPSVPLDGLALIGTAIDALWPGLSGSA
;
A
#
# COMPACT_ATOMS: atom_id res chain seq x y z
N MET A 1 22.40 -15.87 26.50
CA MET A 1 21.88 -14.85 25.55
C MET A 1 21.88 -15.52 24.20
N ALA A 2 20.75 -15.54 23.48
CA ALA A 2 20.76 -16.05 22.11
C ALA A 2 21.59 -15.12 21.23
N ASP A 3 22.34 -15.69 20.28
CA ASP A 3 23.05 -14.89 19.29
C ASP A 3 22.07 -14.03 18.51
N PRO A 4 22.48 -12.81 18.08
CA PRO A 4 21.62 -11.98 17.26
C PRO A 4 21.26 -12.74 15.96
N PRO A 5 20.04 -12.54 15.43
CA PRO A 5 19.61 -13.21 14.19
C PRO A 5 20.58 -12.88 13.06
N SER A 6 20.88 -13.89 12.24
CA SER A 6 21.85 -13.76 11.16
C SER A 6 21.37 -12.91 10.00
N GLN A 7 20.04 -12.72 9.85
CA GLN A 7 19.44 -12.02 8.73
C GLN A 7 18.26 -11.13 9.14
N GLU A 8 18.05 -10.05 8.38
CA GLU A 8 17.01 -9.07 8.66
C GLU A 8 16.05 -8.87 7.47
N VAL A 9 14.80 -8.58 7.82
CA VAL A 9 13.77 -8.02 6.92
C VAL A 9 13.40 -6.64 7.45
N LEU A 10 13.39 -5.63 6.59
CA LEU A 10 13.10 -4.26 6.99
C LEU A 10 11.66 -3.85 6.65
N LEU A 11 11.08 -2.92 7.43
CA LEU A 11 9.96 -2.10 7.02
C LEU A 11 10.47 -0.69 6.74
N LEU A 12 10.31 -0.21 5.52
CA LEU A 12 10.72 1.13 5.10
C LEU A 12 9.51 2.05 4.95
N GLY A 13 9.48 3.15 5.65
CA GLY A 13 8.38 4.15 5.59
C GLY A 13 8.68 5.38 6.44
N ASP A 14 7.77 6.36 6.43
CA ASP A 14 7.86 7.58 7.24
C ASP A 14 6.46 8.18 7.46
N PRO A 15 5.86 8.08 8.66
CA PRO A 15 6.37 7.41 9.87
C PRO A 15 6.17 5.89 9.87
N VAL A 16 6.87 5.14 10.75
CA VAL A 16 6.71 3.70 10.96
C VAL A 16 6.64 3.27 12.43
N GLU A 17 6.73 4.23 13.33
CA GLU A 17 6.81 4.00 14.78
C GLU A 17 5.56 3.29 15.33
N HIS A 18 4.41 3.55 14.74
CA HIS A 18 3.12 2.95 15.14
C HIS A 18 2.80 1.65 14.40
N SER A 19 3.70 1.18 13.54
CA SER A 19 3.45 -0.04 12.76
C SER A 19 3.52 -1.28 13.63
N LEU A 20 2.46 -2.09 13.59
CA LEU A 20 2.42 -3.40 14.23
C LEU A 20 3.14 -4.49 13.43
N SER A 21 3.67 -4.16 12.23
CA SER A 21 4.31 -5.15 11.35
C SER A 21 5.47 -5.87 12.02
N ALA A 22 6.31 -5.15 12.79
CA ALA A 22 7.42 -5.79 13.49
C ALA A 22 6.94 -6.78 14.56
N VAL A 23 5.82 -6.53 15.21
CA VAL A 23 5.26 -7.40 16.25
C VAL A 23 4.80 -8.72 15.63
N PHE A 24 3.89 -8.67 14.64
CA PHE A 24 3.33 -9.90 14.09
C PHE A 24 4.32 -10.66 13.17
N GLN A 25 5.21 -9.98 12.45
CA GLN A 25 6.22 -10.64 11.60
C GLN A 25 7.25 -11.37 12.44
N ASN A 26 7.76 -10.78 13.52
CA ASN A 26 8.69 -11.47 14.41
C ASN A 26 8.03 -12.66 15.12
N ALA A 27 6.75 -12.53 15.53
CA ALA A 27 6.00 -13.66 16.06
C ALA A 27 5.86 -14.80 15.03
N ALA A 28 5.59 -14.45 13.77
CA ALA A 28 5.50 -15.42 12.68
C ALA A 28 6.85 -16.11 12.39
N PHE A 29 7.95 -15.35 12.37
CA PHE A 29 9.30 -15.92 12.19
C PHE A 29 9.65 -16.88 13.31
N SER A 30 9.37 -16.52 14.56
CA SER A 30 9.56 -17.37 15.72
C SER A 30 8.73 -18.66 15.63
N ALA A 31 7.45 -18.54 15.29
CA ALA A 31 6.55 -19.71 15.15
C ALA A 31 6.98 -20.63 13.99
N ALA A 32 7.60 -20.09 12.95
CA ALA A 32 8.12 -20.85 11.82
C ALA A 32 9.56 -21.39 12.04
N GLY A 33 10.20 -21.06 13.17
CA GLY A 33 11.58 -21.47 13.45
C GLY A 33 12.61 -20.80 12.52
N LEU A 34 12.30 -19.59 11.99
CA LEU A 34 13.18 -18.85 11.10
C LEU A 34 14.12 -17.95 11.92
N ASP A 35 15.42 -17.99 11.60
CA ASP A 35 16.44 -17.09 12.17
C ASP A 35 16.44 -15.74 11.44
N LEU A 36 15.30 -15.06 11.52
CA LEU A 36 15.06 -13.76 10.90
C LEU A 36 14.58 -12.74 11.93
N ARG A 37 14.98 -11.49 11.73
CA ARG A 37 14.47 -10.34 12.50
C ARG A 37 13.79 -9.36 11.58
N TYR A 38 12.57 -8.94 11.94
CA TYR A 38 11.86 -7.87 11.26
C TYR A 38 12.07 -6.55 12.01
N VAL A 39 12.57 -5.53 11.32
CA VAL A 39 12.91 -4.22 11.90
C VAL A 39 12.19 -3.10 11.17
N ALA A 40 11.42 -2.28 11.90
CA ALA A 40 10.86 -1.06 11.36
C ALA A 40 11.95 0.04 11.33
N ARG A 41 12.18 0.60 10.14
CA ARG A 41 13.17 1.66 9.90
C ARG A 41 12.48 2.88 9.29
N ARG A 42 12.46 3.97 10.06
CA ARG A 42 12.03 5.26 9.51
C ARG A 42 13.03 5.72 8.45
N VAL A 43 12.50 6.10 7.29
CA VAL A 43 13.29 6.53 6.14
C VAL A 43 12.67 7.82 5.59
N PRO A 44 13.24 9.00 5.82
CA PRO A 44 12.84 10.21 5.14
C PRO A 44 12.95 10.06 3.62
N ALA A 45 12.09 10.75 2.85
CA ALA A 45 12.05 10.62 1.39
C ALA A 45 13.41 10.89 0.72
N ALA A 46 14.17 11.84 1.24
CA ALA A 46 15.50 12.17 0.73
C ALA A 46 16.55 11.05 0.92
N GLU A 47 16.32 10.14 1.86
CA GLU A 47 17.26 9.07 2.20
C GLU A 47 16.94 7.74 1.51
N LEU A 48 15.77 7.61 0.86
CA LEU A 48 15.30 6.35 0.30
C LEU A 48 16.32 5.70 -0.65
N ALA A 49 16.90 6.48 -1.56
CA ALA A 49 17.88 6.00 -2.53
C ALA A 49 19.12 5.41 -1.85
N GLU A 50 19.63 6.09 -0.81
CA GLU A 50 20.81 5.62 -0.06
C GLU A 50 20.49 4.37 0.74
N VAL A 51 19.33 4.32 1.38
CA VAL A 51 18.90 3.14 2.14
C VAL A 51 18.78 1.93 1.22
N VAL A 52 18.21 2.06 0.02
CA VAL A 52 18.12 0.94 -0.94
C VAL A 52 19.51 0.53 -1.43
N ARG A 53 20.44 1.48 -1.64
CA ARG A 53 21.85 1.16 -1.96
C ARG A 53 22.54 0.39 -0.84
N THR A 54 22.30 0.79 0.41
CA THR A 54 22.82 0.08 1.58
C THR A 54 22.27 -1.33 1.65
N ILE A 55 20.94 -1.51 1.52
CA ILE A 55 20.30 -2.83 1.44
C ILE A 55 20.96 -3.69 0.35
N ARG A 56 21.23 -3.13 -0.84
CA ARG A 56 21.86 -3.87 -1.95
C ARG A 56 23.22 -4.43 -1.57
N ARG A 57 24.02 -3.69 -0.79
CA ARG A 57 25.38 -4.07 -0.38
C ARG A 57 25.41 -4.98 0.84
N ASP A 58 24.42 -4.85 1.71
CA ASP A 58 24.33 -5.58 2.95
C ASP A 58 23.70 -6.95 2.73
N GLY A 59 24.53 -8.00 2.81
CA GLY A 59 24.09 -9.39 2.66
C GLY A 59 23.20 -9.90 3.80
N ALA A 60 23.20 -9.25 4.96
CA ALA A 60 22.35 -9.62 6.09
C ALA A 60 20.88 -9.22 5.86
N VAL A 61 20.59 -8.20 5.03
CA VAL A 61 19.23 -7.83 4.68
C VAL A 61 18.73 -8.67 3.51
N VAL A 62 17.79 -9.57 3.78
CA VAL A 62 17.22 -10.50 2.78
C VAL A 62 16.05 -9.91 2.02
N GLY A 63 15.42 -8.87 2.53
CA GLY A 63 14.31 -8.18 1.89
C GLY A 63 13.76 -7.04 2.72
N ALA A 64 12.74 -6.38 2.18
CA ALA A 64 12.05 -5.31 2.90
C ALA A 64 10.58 -5.21 2.49
N ASN A 65 9.73 -4.80 3.44
CA ASN A 65 8.43 -4.21 3.08
C ASN A 65 8.57 -2.69 2.94
N VAL A 66 7.73 -2.11 2.12
CA VAL A 66 7.69 -0.68 1.84
C VAL A 66 6.29 -0.15 2.08
N THR A 67 6.20 0.90 2.89
CA THR A 67 4.93 1.57 3.17
C THR A 67 4.98 3.05 2.79
N VAL A 68 3.99 3.82 3.23
CA VAL A 68 3.90 5.27 2.99
C VAL A 68 5.17 5.98 3.46
N PRO A 69 5.71 6.93 2.66
CA PRO A 69 5.25 7.40 1.36
C PRO A 69 5.96 6.74 0.17
N HIS A 70 6.73 5.67 0.37
CA HIS A 70 7.78 5.21 -0.53
C HIS A 70 7.36 4.23 -1.62
N LYS A 71 6.12 3.67 -1.59
CA LYS A 71 5.71 2.59 -2.50
C LYS A 71 5.88 2.91 -4.00
N LEU A 72 5.77 4.18 -4.39
CA LEU A 72 5.98 4.64 -5.77
C LEU A 72 7.47 4.91 -6.02
N ALA A 73 8.08 5.76 -5.20
CA ALA A 73 9.45 6.22 -5.41
C ALA A 73 10.48 5.08 -5.37
N VAL A 74 10.27 4.05 -4.55
CA VAL A 74 11.21 2.93 -4.42
C VAL A 74 11.38 2.16 -5.73
N THR A 75 10.40 2.21 -6.64
CA THR A 75 10.47 1.48 -7.92
C THR A 75 11.66 1.87 -8.78
N GLU A 76 12.13 3.12 -8.69
CA GLU A 76 13.27 3.65 -9.43
C GLU A 76 14.62 3.16 -8.93
N HIS A 77 14.66 2.57 -7.73
CA HIS A 77 15.88 2.12 -7.07
C HIS A 77 16.06 0.59 -7.09
N LEU A 78 15.13 -0.14 -7.71
CA LEU A 78 15.15 -1.60 -7.80
C LEU A 78 15.69 -2.08 -9.14
N ASP A 79 16.22 -3.31 -9.17
CA ASP A 79 16.76 -3.89 -10.39
C ASP A 79 15.65 -4.36 -11.33
N ARG A 80 14.49 -4.73 -10.78
CA ARG A 80 13.36 -5.24 -11.54
C ARG A 80 12.06 -5.12 -10.74
N LEU A 81 10.97 -4.90 -11.41
CA LEU A 81 9.61 -5.09 -10.89
C LEU A 81 9.07 -6.44 -11.37
N ALA A 82 8.20 -7.08 -10.57
CA ALA A 82 7.58 -8.34 -10.92
C ALA A 82 6.10 -8.38 -10.53
N GLY A 83 5.35 -9.28 -11.16
CA GLY A 83 3.92 -9.44 -10.91
C GLY A 83 3.14 -8.13 -11.10
N SER A 84 2.18 -7.87 -10.22
CA SER A 84 1.34 -6.68 -10.27
C SER A 84 2.13 -5.36 -10.09
N ALA A 85 3.32 -5.38 -9.49
CA ALA A 85 4.15 -4.18 -9.35
C ALA A 85 4.52 -3.56 -10.72
N LEU A 86 4.60 -4.37 -11.79
CA LEU A 86 4.87 -3.90 -13.15
C LEU A 86 3.80 -2.93 -13.67
N SER A 87 2.54 -3.30 -13.54
CA SER A 87 1.40 -2.47 -14.00
C SER A 87 1.09 -1.35 -13.02
N LEU A 88 1.16 -1.63 -11.72
CA LEU A 88 0.85 -0.68 -10.66
C LEU A 88 1.90 0.44 -10.52
N LYS A 89 3.14 0.19 -10.92
CA LYS A 89 4.29 1.07 -10.62
C LYS A 89 4.34 1.42 -9.13
N ALA A 90 4.05 0.44 -8.28
CA ALA A 90 4.05 0.57 -6.84
C ALA A 90 4.54 -0.74 -6.21
N VAL A 91 5.45 -0.64 -5.25
CA VAL A 91 6.08 -1.77 -4.57
C VAL A 91 5.79 -1.68 -3.06
N ASN A 92 5.34 -2.76 -2.46
CA ASN A 92 5.22 -2.92 -1.01
C ASN A 92 6.16 -4.00 -0.45
N THR A 93 6.81 -4.77 -1.33
CA THR A 93 7.69 -5.87 -0.94
C THR A 93 8.91 -5.90 -1.85
N ILE A 94 10.09 -5.92 -1.27
CA ILE A 94 11.36 -6.07 -1.94
C ILE A 94 11.94 -7.42 -1.54
N ALA A 95 12.25 -8.27 -2.50
CA ALA A 95 12.94 -9.53 -2.28
C ALA A 95 14.34 -9.49 -2.88
N ARG A 96 15.29 -10.13 -2.21
CA ARG A 96 16.62 -10.37 -2.76
C ARG A 96 16.62 -11.68 -3.51
N GLU A 97 16.73 -11.63 -4.83
CA GLU A 97 16.74 -12.80 -5.71
C GLU A 97 18.06 -12.85 -6.49
N ARG A 98 18.87 -13.84 -6.24
CA ARG A 98 20.16 -14.03 -6.93
C ARG A 98 21.02 -12.75 -6.95
N GLY A 99 21.06 -12.07 -5.79
CA GLY A 99 21.81 -10.82 -5.61
C GLY A 99 21.15 -9.56 -6.14
N ARG A 100 19.96 -9.64 -6.77
CA ARG A 100 19.17 -8.50 -7.27
C ARG A 100 18.04 -8.15 -6.33
N LEU A 101 17.69 -6.87 -6.27
CA LEU A 101 16.51 -6.40 -5.55
C LEU A 101 15.31 -6.36 -6.49
N VAL A 102 14.34 -7.22 -6.23
CA VAL A 102 13.13 -7.35 -7.05
C VAL A 102 11.93 -6.83 -6.27
N GLY A 103 11.17 -5.92 -6.89
CA GLY A 103 9.99 -5.30 -6.29
C GLY A 103 8.71 -6.02 -6.66
N TYR A 104 7.89 -6.30 -5.66
CA TYR A 104 6.57 -6.90 -5.76
C TYR A 104 5.50 -6.00 -5.14
N ASN A 105 4.25 -6.25 -5.51
CA ASN A 105 3.09 -5.66 -4.84
C ASN A 105 2.11 -6.77 -4.46
N THR A 106 1.93 -6.95 -3.15
CA THR A 106 0.98 -7.92 -2.58
C THR A 106 -0.32 -7.25 -2.15
N ASP A 107 -0.42 -5.92 -2.18
CA ASP A 107 -1.61 -5.18 -1.73
C ASP A 107 -2.83 -5.56 -2.59
N ARG A 108 -2.66 -5.71 -3.91
CA ARG A 108 -3.76 -6.06 -4.81
C ARG A 108 -4.38 -7.41 -4.46
N ALA A 109 -3.55 -8.44 -4.29
CA ALA A 109 -4.03 -9.78 -3.94
C ALA A 109 -4.64 -9.82 -2.53
N GLY A 110 -4.03 -9.10 -1.58
CA GLY A 110 -4.56 -8.97 -0.23
C GLY A 110 -5.93 -8.29 -0.23
N PHE A 111 -6.09 -7.23 -1.00
CA PHE A 111 -7.37 -6.53 -1.14
C PHE A 111 -8.43 -7.39 -1.83
N ALA A 112 -8.08 -8.09 -2.91
CA ALA A 112 -8.97 -9.03 -3.58
C ALA A 112 -9.53 -10.07 -2.60
N ARG A 113 -8.64 -10.62 -1.74
CA ARG A 113 -9.04 -11.59 -0.74
C ARG A 113 -9.96 -10.99 0.32
N SER A 114 -9.69 -9.79 0.81
CA SER A 114 -10.54 -9.11 1.79
C SER A 114 -11.94 -8.81 1.24
N LEU A 115 -12.08 -8.48 -0.05
CA LEU A 115 -13.38 -8.33 -0.69
C LEU A 115 -14.17 -9.64 -0.71
N LEU A 116 -13.51 -10.76 -1.07
CA LEU A 116 -14.15 -12.09 -1.06
C LEU A 116 -14.63 -12.48 0.33
N GLU A 117 -13.79 -12.28 1.35
CA GLU A 117 -14.12 -12.57 2.76
C GLU A 117 -15.26 -11.69 3.27
N ALA A 118 -15.39 -10.46 2.76
CA ALA A 118 -16.49 -9.54 3.06
C ALA A 118 -17.77 -9.80 2.21
N GLY A 119 -17.75 -10.76 1.30
CA GLY A 119 -18.88 -11.05 0.42
C GLY A 119 -19.12 -9.97 -0.67
N VAL A 120 -18.12 -9.13 -0.95
CA VAL A 120 -18.20 -8.07 -1.97
C VAL A 120 -17.58 -8.58 -3.26
N ASP A 121 -18.41 -8.92 -4.25
CA ASP A 121 -17.92 -9.43 -5.54
C ASP A 121 -17.89 -8.34 -6.62
N GLN A 122 -19.04 -7.77 -6.97
CA GLN A 122 -19.17 -6.80 -8.06
C GLN A 122 -19.90 -5.54 -7.60
N PRO A 123 -19.23 -4.60 -6.93
CA PRO A 123 -19.88 -3.37 -6.51
C PRO A 123 -20.26 -2.51 -7.72
N ALA A 124 -21.49 -1.96 -7.73
CA ALA A 124 -21.92 -1.06 -8.79
C ALA A 124 -21.04 0.20 -8.84
N ARG A 125 -20.68 0.74 -7.66
CA ARG A 125 -19.81 1.90 -7.51
C ARG A 125 -18.81 1.71 -6.38
N ALA A 126 -17.61 2.27 -6.54
CA ALA A 126 -16.58 2.29 -5.53
C ALA A 126 -15.98 3.69 -5.39
N LEU A 127 -15.65 4.07 -4.17
CA LEU A 127 -14.95 5.31 -3.85
C LEU A 127 -13.61 4.97 -3.21
N ILE A 128 -12.53 5.47 -3.81
CA ILE A 128 -11.17 5.37 -3.28
C ILE A 128 -10.77 6.72 -2.71
N LEU A 129 -10.39 6.76 -1.43
CA LEU A 129 -9.86 7.95 -0.77
C LEU A 129 -8.34 7.90 -0.75
N GLY A 130 -7.71 8.80 -1.51
CA GLY A 130 -6.26 8.86 -1.70
C GLY A 130 -5.80 8.39 -3.08
N ALA A 131 -4.56 8.74 -3.45
CA ALA A 131 -3.97 8.42 -4.75
C ALA A 131 -2.52 7.90 -4.61
N GLY A 132 -2.18 7.29 -3.48
CA GLY A 132 -0.87 6.68 -3.23
C GLY A 132 -0.74 5.25 -3.76
N GLY A 133 0.35 4.58 -3.39
CA GLY A 133 0.64 3.21 -3.84
C GLY A 133 -0.44 2.20 -3.48
N ALA A 134 -1.09 2.30 -2.31
CA ALA A 134 -2.20 1.43 -1.94
C ALA A 134 -3.44 1.68 -2.82
N ALA A 135 -3.76 2.96 -3.11
CA ALA A 135 -4.87 3.31 -3.98
C ALA A 135 -4.73 2.73 -5.40
N ARG A 136 -3.50 2.65 -5.91
CA ARG A 136 -3.23 2.00 -7.21
C ARG A 136 -3.57 0.52 -7.21
N ALA A 137 -3.21 -0.20 -6.14
CA ALA A 137 -3.52 -1.62 -5.98
C ALA A 137 -5.04 -1.87 -5.88
N VAL A 138 -5.73 -1.04 -5.07
CA VAL A 138 -7.19 -1.06 -4.90
C VAL A 138 -7.90 -0.73 -6.22
N ALA A 139 -7.45 0.31 -6.93
CA ALA A 139 -8.04 0.71 -8.21
C ALA A 139 -7.90 -0.40 -9.26
N ALA A 140 -6.71 -1.02 -9.37
CA ALA A 140 -6.51 -2.11 -10.32
C ALA A 140 -7.40 -3.32 -10.04
N GLU A 141 -7.67 -3.64 -8.77
CA GLU A 141 -8.59 -4.73 -8.42
C GLU A 141 -10.05 -4.35 -8.68
N LEU A 142 -10.46 -3.14 -8.28
CA LEU A 142 -11.81 -2.65 -8.54
C LEU A 142 -12.08 -2.44 -10.04
N GLY A 143 -11.04 -2.15 -10.82
CA GLY A 143 -11.12 -2.05 -12.27
C GLY A 143 -11.65 -3.32 -12.94
N ASP A 144 -11.43 -4.47 -12.34
CA ASP A 144 -11.94 -5.75 -12.81
C ASP A 144 -13.35 -6.07 -12.29
N ARG A 145 -13.82 -5.40 -11.24
CA ARG A 145 -15.06 -5.75 -10.51
C ARG A 145 -16.14 -4.66 -10.56
N ALA A 146 -15.81 -3.41 -10.30
CA ALA A 146 -16.77 -2.33 -10.19
C ALA A 146 -17.22 -1.78 -11.54
N ALA A 147 -18.46 -1.29 -11.63
CA ALA A 147 -18.97 -0.61 -12.84
C ALA A 147 -18.42 0.84 -12.92
N GLU A 148 -18.32 1.54 -11.79
CA GLU A 148 -17.79 2.89 -11.67
C GLU A 148 -16.82 2.98 -10.49
N VAL A 149 -15.68 3.67 -10.66
CA VAL A 149 -14.71 3.94 -9.59
C VAL A 149 -14.43 5.43 -9.51
N ILE A 150 -14.66 6.01 -8.35
CA ILE A 150 -14.33 7.41 -8.06
C ILE A 150 -13.04 7.41 -7.25
N VAL A 151 -12.06 8.17 -7.69
CA VAL A 151 -10.79 8.37 -6.97
C VAL A 151 -10.74 9.80 -6.48
N ALA A 152 -10.79 9.97 -5.16
CA ALA A 152 -10.73 11.27 -4.51
C ALA A 152 -9.35 11.51 -3.90
N SER A 153 -8.74 12.68 -4.17
CA SER A 153 -7.43 13.02 -3.63
C SER A 153 -7.27 14.53 -3.47
N ARG A 154 -6.32 14.96 -2.63
CA ARG A 154 -5.88 16.35 -2.55
C ARG A 154 -5.32 16.85 -3.89
N SER A 155 -4.67 15.98 -4.64
CA SER A 155 -4.19 16.25 -5.99
C SER A 155 -5.05 15.50 -7.00
N VAL A 156 -5.85 16.21 -7.79
CA VAL A 156 -6.65 15.63 -8.87
C VAL A 156 -5.76 14.95 -9.90
N ALA A 157 -4.60 15.54 -10.22
CA ALA A 157 -3.64 14.93 -11.14
C ALA A 157 -3.16 13.55 -10.66
N ALA A 158 -2.89 13.39 -9.36
CA ALA A 158 -2.54 12.08 -8.79
C ALA A 158 -3.73 11.10 -8.83
N ALA A 159 -4.95 11.57 -8.65
CA ALA A 159 -6.15 10.75 -8.82
C ALA A 159 -6.36 10.31 -10.27
N ASP A 160 -6.10 11.18 -11.24
CA ASP A 160 -6.13 10.85 -12.66
C ASP A 160 -5.11 9.75 -13.01
N ASP A 161 -3.90 9.81 -12.44
CA ASP A 161 -2.89 8.76 -12.63
C ASP A 161 -3.36 7.39 -12.11
N VAL A 162 -4.12 7.37 -11.02
CA VAL A 162 -4.76 6.14 -10.53
C VAL A 162 -5.87 5.69 -11.46
N CYS A 163 -6.71 6.62 -11.97
CA CYS A 163 -7.78 6.30 -12.91
C CYS A 163 -7.27 5.68 -14.22
N ARG A 164 -6.03 5.96 -14.64
CA ARG A 164 -5.41 5.31 -15.82
C ARG A 164 -5.21 3.80 -15.66
N LEU A 165 -5.30 3.26 -14.46
CA LEU A 165 -5.27 1.81 -14.19
C LEU A 165 -6.62 1.15 -14.42
N LEU A 166 -7.68 1.93 -14.59
CA LEU A 166 -9.05 1.48 -14.79
C LEU A 166 -9.37 1.36 -16.28
N ARG A 167 -10.48 0.68 -16.62
CA ARG A 167 -10.97 0.63 -17.99
C ARG A 167 -11.39 2.03 -18.45
N PRO A 168 -11.37 2.33 -19.75
CA PRO A 168 -11.84 3.62 -20.27
C PRO A 168 -13.26 3.96 -19.77
N ARG A 169 -13.46 5.18 -19.30
CA ARG A 169 -14.73 5.70 -18.74
C ARG A 169 -15.21 5.06 -17.42
N GLN A 170 -14.49 4.11 -16.85
CA GLN A 170 -14.82 3.51 -15.55
C GLN A 170 -14.42 4.39 -14.39
N GLY A 171 -13.29 5.10 -14.52
CA GLY A 171 -12.70 5.92 -13.47
C GLY A 171 -13.03 7.40 -13.59
N ARG A 172 -13.22 8.06 -12.45
CA ARG A 172 -13.37 9.49 -12.34
C ARG A 172 -12.54 10.04 -11.18
N ALA A 173 -11.62 10.96 -11.48
CA ALA A 173 -10.84 11.67 -10.50
C ALA A 173 -11.60 12.89 -9.99
N VAL A 174 -11.56 13.11 -8.69
CA VAL A 174 -12.18 14.27 -8.04
C VAL A 174 -11.30 14.80 -6.91
N ALA A 175 -11.48 16.06 -6.54
CA ALA A 175 -10.91 16.61 -5.32
C ALA A 175 -11.71 16.15 -4.09
N PHE A 176 -11.10 16.09 -2.92
CA PHE A 176 -11.78 15.63 -1.70
C PHE A 176 -13.02 16.45 -1.34
N ASP A 177 -12.97 17.77 -1.49
CA ASP A 177 -14.09 18.67 -1.23
C ASP A 177 -15.30 18.37 -2.12
N GLN A 178 -15.07 17.91 -3.35
CA GLN A 178 -16.13 17.49 -4.27
C GLN A 178 -16.84 16.22 -3.81
N VAL A 179 -16.13 15.31 -3.15
CA VAL A 179 -16.72 14.07 -2.60
C VAL A 179 -17.60 14.40 -1.40
N ILE A 180 -17.10 15.19 -0.46
CA ILE A 180 -17.81 15.54 0.78
C ILE A 180 -19.10 16.28 0.47
N VAL A 181 -19.10 17.19 -0.49
CA VAL A 181 -20.28 18.03 -0.80
C VAL A 181 -21.32 17.32 -1.68
N LYS A 182 -20.90 16.41 -2.58
CA LYS A 182 -21.80 15.91 -3.65
C LYS A 182 -22.16 14.44 -3.56
N THR A 183 -21.40 13.61 -2.85
CA THR A 183 -21.56 12.16 -2.92
C THR A 183 -22.03 11.53 -1.60
N VAL A 184 -21.63 12.06 -0.46
CA VAL A 184 -21.97 11.50 0.85
C VAL A 184 -23.47 11.54 1.16
N PRO A 185 -24.24 12.58 0.81
CA PRO A 185 -25.68 12.60 1.06
C PRO A 185 -26.51 11.63 0.23
N SER A 186 -25.97 11.09 -0.86
CA SER A 186 -26.71 10.26 -1.82
C SER A 186 -26.26 8.79 -1.86
N VAL A 187 -25.31 8.38 -1.04
CA VAL A 187 -24.86 7.00 -0.96
C VAL A 187 -25.36 6.38 0.36
N PRO A 188 -26.25 5.38 0.32
CA PRO A 188 -26.58 4.60 1.50
C PRO A 188 -25.32 4.01 2.10
N LEU A 189 -25.12 4.18 3.41
CA LEU A 189 -23.91 3.71 4.13
C LEU A 189 -23.79 2.18 4.17
N ASP A 190 -24.85 1.47 3.90
CA ASP A 190 -24.95 0.02 3.85
C ASP A 190 -24.22 -0.65 2.67
N GLY A 191 -23.72 0.14 1.72
CA GLY A 191 -22.91 -0.35 0.58
C GLY A 191 -21.51 0.28 0.48
N LEU A 192 -21.07 1.04 1.48
CA LEU A 192 -19.77 1.73 1.45
C LEU A 192 -18.69 0.88 2.14
N ALA A 193 -17.87 0.17 1.38
CA ALA A 193 -16.61 -0.36 1.91
C ALA A 193 -15.60 0.80 2.01
N LEU A 194 -15.48 1.41 3.19
CA LEU A 194 -14.44 2.38 3.51
C LEU A 194 -13.12 1.62 3.74
N ILE A 195 -12.28 1.57 2.71
CA ILE A 195 -10.93 1.06 2.83
C ILE A 195 -9.99 2.25 2.83
N GLY A 196 -9.77 2.77 4.02
CA GLY A 196 -8.86 3.89 4.21
C GLY A 196 -7.75 3.56 5.19
N THR A 197 -6.51 3.53 4.74
CA THR A 197 -5.32 3.54 5.59
C THR A 197 -4.95 4.94 6.06
N ALA A 198 -5.87 5.86 6.23
CA ALA A 198 -5.57 7.20 6.75
C ALA A 198 -6.81 8.03 7.12
N ILE A 199 -7.87 7.44 7.63
CA ILE A 199 -9.01 8.23 8.12
C ILE A 199 -8.57 9.10 9.30
N ASP A 200 -7.74 8.60 10.20
CA ASP A 200 -7.29 9.33 11.39
C ASP A 200 -6.31 10.48 11.09
N ALA A 201 -5.59 10.42 9.98
CA ALA A 201 -4.67 11.48 9.54
C ALA A 201 -5.36 12.61 8.75
N LEU A 202 -6.55 12.36 8.22
CA LEU A 202 -7.27 13.30 7.35
C LEU A 202 -8.46 14.00 8.03
N TRP A 203 -8.94 13.49 9.18
CA TRP A 203 -10.10 14.07 9.87
C TRP A 203 -10.06 13.86 11.38
N PRO A 204 -9.46 14.78 12.15
CA PRO A 204 -9.48 14.73 13.62
C PRO A 204 -10.87 14.88 14.25
N GLY A 205 -11.92 15.07 13.45
CA GLY A 205 -13.28 15.39 13.91
C GLY A 205 -14.33 14.28 13.75
N LEU A 206 -13.99 13.12 13.17
CA LEU A 206 -14.95 12.01 12.99
C LEU A 206 -14.98 11.01 14.14
N SER A 207 -14.07 11.08 15.10
CA SER A 207 -14.02 10.19 16.27
C SER A 207 -14.77 10.73 17.51
N GLY A 208 -15.58 11.76 17.36
CA GLY A 208 -16.29 12.38 18.47
C GLY A 208 -17.78 12.58 18.17
N SER A 209 -18.59 11.55 18.37
CA SER A 209 -19.95 11.60 18.96
C SER A 209 -20.79 10.40 18.51
N ALA A 210 -20.91 9.44 19.36
CA ALA A 210 -22.13 8.66 19.57
C ALA A 210 -22.36 8.59 21.05
#